data_1a7ac919e8d8b3c241c0dc99aaeb7407
#
_entry.id   1a7ac919e8d8b3c241c0dc99aaeb7407
#
_cell.length_a   1.000
_cell.length_b   1.000
_cell.length_c   1.000
_cell.angle_alpha   90.00
_cell.angle_beta   90.00
_cell.angle_gamma   90.00
#
_symmetry.space_group_name_H-M   'P 1'
#
loop_
_entity.id
_entity.type
_entity.pdbx_description
1 polymer ?
#
loop_
_entity_poly.entity_id
_entity_poly.type
_entity_poly.pdbx_seq_one_letter_code
_entity_poly.pdbx_strand_id
1 'polypeptide(L)'
;MGSLKKRLALRSCFGTFLKVPRWEIVDVLALAGFDFVICDMEHAQISEVEAREVIRACVANELDVVVRLPEPTQGVVNRMIEAGASGIQMPRVREVADATLLRRHVQFPPVGWRSVSTANRGGEYGNVPLSAYLTGMQTAVLVVGQLETREGHRPFDAVLEPLDVAFIGPADLSVDYGAVDRPDDPSVVAHVSAIELAAGRTGTIMGTFVTSPERARTAVEAGYRYIAVGSELSRMASSERGLVLRLKTAKRSGVADV
;
A
#
# COMPACT_ATOMS: atom_id res chain seq x y z
N MET A 1 12.46 9.22 -12.52
CA MET A 1 12.39 9.16 -11.03
C MET A 1 12.86 7.79 -10.54
N GLY A 2 13.51 7.66 -9.36
CA GLY A 2 13.87 6.34 -8.81
C GLY A 2 12.60 5.58 -8.39
N SER A 3 12.63 4.22 -8.42
CA SER A 3 11.48 3.40 -8.00
C SER A 3 11.03 3.74 -6.57
N LEU A 4 9.77 3.48 -6.23
CA LEU A 4 9.23 3.65 -4.86
C LEU A 4 10.14 3.01 -3.81
N LYS A 5 10.63 1.79 -4.08
CA LYS A 5 11.56 1.08 -3.19
C LYS A 5 12.82 1.89 -2.88
N LYS A 6 13.42 2.53 -3.88
CA LYS A 6 14.60 3.39 -3.69
C LYS A 6 14.26 4.66 -2.90
N ARG A 7 13.09 5.26 -3.14
CA ARG A 7 12.66 6.46 -2.39
C ARG A 7 12.39 6.13 -0.93
N LEU A 8 11.74 5.01 -0.64
CA LEU A 8 11.47 4.54 0.73
C LEU A 8 12.74 4.25 1.53
N ALA A 9 13.84 3.88 0.87
CA ALA A 9 15.13 3.73 1.54
C ALA A 9 15.71 5.07 2.04
N LEU A 10 15.30 6.19 1.45
CA LEU A 10 15.85 7.51 1.72
C LEU A 10 14.92 8.42 2.53
N ARG A 11 13.60 8.31 2.35
CA ARG A 11 12.61 9.19 2.97
C ARG A 11 11.26 8.53 3.17
N SER A 12 10.41 9.15 3.96
CA SER A 12 8.99 8.77 4.01
C SER A 12 8.30 9.13 2.70
N CYS A 13 7.42 8.24 2.23
CA CYS A 13 6.57 8.41 1.07
C CYS A 13 5.10 8.35 1.50
N PHE A 14 4.31 9.25 0.94
CA PHE A 14 2.88 9.35 1.24
C PHE A 14 2.05 8.82 0.09
N GLY A 15 1.19 7.86 0.41
CA GLY A 15 0.24 7.29 -0.53
C GLY A 15 -1.19 7.38 -0.02
N THR A 16 -2.10 6.82 -0.78
CA THR A 16 -3.51 6.70 -0.40
C THR A 16 -4.11 5.43 -0.99
N PHE A 17 -5.14 4.89 -0.34
CA PHE A 17 -5.92 3.81 -0.96
C PHE A 17 -6.74 4.37 -2.12
N LEU A 18 -6.73 3.67 -3.25
CA LEU A 18 -7.56 3.93 -4.43
C LEU A 18 -8.62 2.85 -4.51
N LYS A 19 -9.88 3.26 -4.42
CA LYS A 19 -11.05 2.38 -4.40
C LYS A 19 -11.97 2.56 -5.61
N VAL A 20 -11.83 3.66 -6.34
CA VAL A 20 -12.57 3.92 -7.58
C VAL A 20 -11.62 3.78 -8.76
N PRO A 21 -11.75 2.72 -9.59
CA PRO A 21 -10.82 2.41 -10.66
C PRO A 21 -11.04 3.29 -11.89
N ARG A 22 -10.77 4.59 -11.77
CA ARG A 22 -10.91 5.58 -12.85
C ARG A 22 -9.63 6.36 -13.04
N TRP A 23 -9.23 6.56 -14.29
CA TRP A 23 -8.01 7.30 -14.64
C TRP A 23 -8.07 8.76 -14.16
N GLU A 24 -9.28 9.38 -14.13
CA GLU A 24 -9.45 10.75 -13.63
C GLU A 24 -9.08 10.87 -12.14
N ILE A 25 -9.38 9.83 -11.36
CA ILE A 25 -8.97 9.78 -9.96
C ILE A 25 -7.44 9.68 -9.84
N VAL A 26 -6.82 8.87 -10.70
CA VAL A 26 -5.36 8.75 -10.74
C VAL A 26 -4.71 10.10 -11.07
N ASP A 27 -5.22 10.82 -12.07
CA ASP A 27 -4.74 12.15 -12.45
C ASP A 27 -4.82 13.14 -11.27
N VAL A 28 -5.97 13.18 -10.59
CA VAL A 28 -6.17 14.04 -9.41
C VAL A 28 -5.16 13.70 -8.31
N LEU A 29 -4.92 12.42 -8.03
CA LEU A 29 -3.97 11.99 -7.00
C LEU A 29 -2.52 12.30 -7.37
N ALA A 30 -2.15 12.11 -8.64
CA ALA A 30 -0.83 12.46 -9.17
C ALA A 30 -0.58 13.97 -9.10
N LEU A 31 -1.53 14.79 -9.57
CA LEU A 31 -1.46 16.25 -9.51
C LEU A 31 -1.45 16.78 -8.07
N ALA A 32 -2.08 16.08 -7.14
CA ALA A 32 -2.02 16.40 -5.70
C ALA A 32 -0.64 16.12 -5.09
N GLY A 33 0.25 15.38 -5.77
CA GLY A 33 1.61 15.12 -5.35
C GLY A 33 1.78 13.89 -4.44
N PHE A 34 0.86 12.93 -4.47
CA PHE A 34 1.08 11.65 -3.80
C PHE A 34 2.27 10.91 -4.41
N ASP A 35 3.06 10.25 -3.56
CA ASP A 35 4.18 9.42 -4.01
C ASP A 35 3.73 8.09 -4.62
N PHE A 36 2.62 7.53 -4.10
CA PHE A 36 2.07 6.27 -4.56
C PHE A 36 0.57 6.14 -4.24
N VAL A 37 -0.07 5.17 -4.88
CA VAL A 37 -1.42 4.72 -4.53
C VAL A 37 -1.41 3.22 -4.22
N ILE A 38 -2.36 2.80 -3.38
CA ILE A 38 -2.66 1.38 -3.14
C ILE A 38 -3.97 1.07 -3.87
N CYS A 39 -3.88 0.39 -5.02
CA CYS A 39 -5.04 -0.13 -5.75
C CYS A 39 -5.64 -1.27 -4.93
N ASP A 40 -6.83 -1.07 -4.39
CA ASP A 40 -7.43 -1.91 -3.37
C ASP A 40 -8.37 -2.96 -3.98
N MET A 41 -7.85 -4.16 -4.26
CA MET A 41 -8.67 -5.27 -4.73
C MET A 41 -9.26 -6.12 -3.59
N GLU A 42 -9.00 -5.76 -2.32
CA GLU A 42 -9.59 -6.46 -1.16
C GLU A 42 -10.92 -5.83 -0.73
N HIS A 43 -10.93 -4.51 -0.48
CA HIS A 43 -12.09 -3.80 0.06
C HIS A 43 -12.72 -2.82 -0.93
N ALA A 44 -12.45 -2.99 -2.23
CA ALA A 44 -13.14 -2.29 -3.30
C ALA A 44 -13.55 -3.29 -4.39
N GLN A 45 -14.56 -2.92 -5.17
CA GLN A 45 -15.03 -3.74 -6.29
C GLN A 45 -14.18 -3.45 -7.52
N ILE A 46 -12.91 -3.86 -7.48
CA ILE A 46 -11.95 -3.67 -8.58
C ILE A 46 -11.60 -5.03 -9.16
N SER A 47 -11.95 -5.24 -10.40
CA SER A 47 -11.56 -6.42 -11.17
C SER A 47 -10.10 -6.34 -11.62
N GLU A 48 -9.51 -7.49 -12.01
CA GLU A 48 -8.14 -7.49 -12.57
C GLU A 48 -7.99 -6.61 -13.82
N VAL A 49 -9.04 -6.47 -14.62
CA VAL A 49 -9.02 -5.60 -15.81
C VAL A 49 -8.92 -4.15 -15.39
N GLU A 50 -9.78 -3.72 -14.47
CA GLU A 50 -9.77 -2.35 -13.95
C GLU A 50 -8.48 -2.03 -13.20
N ALA A 51 -7.93 -2.97 -12.41
CA ALA A 51 -6.64 -2.79 -11.74
C ALA A 51 -5.51 -2.52 -12.75
N ARG A 52 -5.48 -3.25 -13.88
CA ARG A 52 -4.51 -3.01 -14.95
C ARG A 52 -4.69 -1.65 -15.61
N GLU A 53 -5.93 -1.17 -15.80
CA GLU A 53 -6.17 0.19 -16.32
C GLU A 53 -5.71 1.27 -15.32
N VAL A 54 -5.96 1.08 -14.01
CA VAL A 54 -5.41 1.95 -12.96
C VAL A 54 -3.88 1.96 -12.99
N ILE A 55 -3.24 0.79 -13.08
CA ILE A 55 -1.78 0.69 -13.16
C ILE A 55 -1.26 1.46 -14.38
N ARG A 56 -1.89 1.32 -15.55
CA ARG A 56 -1.49 2.05 -16.75
C ARG A 56 -1.64 3.56 -16.62
N ALA A 57 -2.72 4.02 -15.99
CA ALA A 57 -2.92 5.44 -15.69
C ALA A 57 -1.85 5.95 -14.71
N CYS A 58 -1.54 5.20 -13.65
CA CYS A 58 -0.47 5.56 -12.72
C CYS A 58 0.89 5.67 -13.41
N VAL A 59 1.23 4.68 -14.24
CA VAL A 59 2.49 4.70 -15.00
C VAL A 59 2.57 5.89 -15.94
N ALA A 60 1.46 6.28 -16.58
CA ALA A 60 1.41 7.46 -17.47
C ALA A 60 1.61 8.77 -16.70
N ASN A 61 1.20 8.83 -15.46
CA ASN A 61 1.34 9.98 -14.56
C ASN A 61 2.61 9.94 -13.67
N GLU A 62 3.53 8.99 -13.90
CA GLU A 62 4.72 8.77 -13.06
C GLU A 62 4.41 8.58 -11.56
N LEU A 63 3.20 8.11 -11.26
CA LEU A 63 2.72 7.78 -9.93
C LEU A 63 2.96 6.29 -9.65
N ASP A 64 3.66 5.95 -8.56
CA ASP A 64 3.83 4.54 -8.22
C ASP A 64 2.51 3.90 -7.76
N VAL A 65 2.31 2.63 -8.10
CA VAL A 65 1.11 1.89 -7.72
C VAL A 65 1.48 0.56 -7.08
N VAL A 66 1.01 0.34 -5.87
CA VAL A 66 1.04 -0.95 -5.18
C VAL A 66 -0.34 -1.57 -5.28
N VAL A 67 -0.43 -2.85 -5.63
CA VAL A 67 -1.73 -3.53 -5.72
C VAL A 67 -1.94 -4.38 -4.48
N ARG A 68 -3.03 -4.12 -3.74
CA ARG A 68 -3.43 -4.96 -2.62
C ARG A 68 -4.28 -6.12 -3.14
N LEU A 69 -3.75 -7.35 -3.01
CA LEU A 69 -4.37 -8.59 -3.44
C LEU A 69 -4.77 -9.42 -2.21
N PRO A 70 -6.07 -9.76 -2.03
CA PRO A 70 -6.50 -10.58 -0.91
C PRO A 70 -5.91 -12.00 -0.96
N GLU A 71 -5.75 -12.54 -2.18
CA GLU A 71 -5.17 -13.85 -2.43
C GLU A 71 -4.17 -13.76 -3.60
N PRO A 72 -2.89 -13.45 -3.35
CA PRO A 72 -1.90 -13.28 -4.40
C PRO A 72 -1.51 -14.64 -5.01
N THR A 73 -2.20 -15.05 -6.07
CA THR A 73 -1.76 -16.19 -6.88
C THR A 73 -0.66 -15.78 -7.85
N GLN A 74 0.19 -16.73 -8.25
CA GLN A 74 1.30 -16.46 -9.19
C GLN A 74 0.84 -15.76 -10.47
N GLY A 75 -0.30 -16.19 -11.04
CA GLY A 75 -0.80 -15.62 -12.29
C GLY A 75 -1.27 -14.18 -12.14
N VAL A 76 -1.98 -13.85 -11.05
CA VAL A 76 -2.44 -12.49 -10.77
C VAL A 76 -1.24 -11.58 -10.50
N VAL A 77 -0.31 -12.00 -9.65
CA VAL A 77 0.92 -11.23 -9.34
C VAL A 77 1.71 -10.92 -10.60
N ASN A 78 1.93 -11.92 -11.48
CA ASN A 78 2.60 -11.71 -12.76
C ASN A 78 1.92 -10.61 -13.58
N ARG A 79 0.59 -10.73 -13.79
CA ARG A 79 -0.17 -9.77 -14.61
C ARG A 79 -0.13 -8.35 -14.05
N MET A 80 -0.18 -8.17 -12.74
CA MET A 80 -0.10 -6.84 -12.11
C MET A 80 1.30 -6.23 -12.29
N ILE A 81 2.36 -7.00 -12.02
CA ILE A 81 3.74 -6.50 -12.16
C ILE A 81 4.07 -6.22 -13.65
N GLU A 82 3.65 -7.08 -14.56
CA GLU A 82 3.87 -6.89 -16.01
C GLU A 82 3.08 -5.69 -16.58
N ALA A 83 1.94 -5.34 -15.97
CA ALA A 83 1.23 -4.10 -16.28
C ALA A 83 1.96 -2.83 -15.82
N GLY A 84 2.88 -2.96 -14.84
CA GLY A 84 3.69 -1.86 -14.32
C GLY A 84 3.52 -1.57 -12.84
N ALA A 85 2.91 -2.47 -12.05
CA ALA A 85 2.79 -2.29 -10.61
C ALA A 85 4.17 -2.19 -9.94
N SER A 86 4.33 -1.22 -9.06
CA SER A 86 5.55 -0.97 -8.28
C SER A 86 5.69 -1.90 -7.07
N GLY A 87 4.63 -2.64 -6.73
CA GLY A 87 4.65 -3.60 -5.63
C GLY A 87 3.34 -4.37 -5.49
N ILE A 88 3.41 -5.42 -4.68
CA ILE A 88 2.25 -6.22 -4.27
C ILE A 88 2.13 -6.15 -2.75
N GLN A 89 0.94 -5.83 -2.26
CA GLN A 89 0.59 -5.85 -0.84
C GLN A 89 -0.37 -7.01 -0.58
N MET A 90 0.00 -7.87 0.36
CA MET A 90 -0.83 -8.99 0.82
C MET A 90 -1.37 -8.66 2.22
N PRO A 91 -2.69 -8.66 2.42
CA PRO A 91 -3.30 -8.52 3.73
C PRO A 91 -3.09 -9.79 4.56
N ARG A 92 -3.27 -9.67 5.88
CA ARG A 92 -3.33 -10.79 6.83
C ARG A 92 -2.14 -11.75 6.74
N VAL A 93 -0.93 -11.21 6.57
CA VAL A 93 0.30 -11.99 6.72
C VAL A 93 0.42 -12.42 8.17
N ARG A 94 0.38 -13.73 8.46
CA ARG A 94 0.35 -14.29 9.80
C ARG A 94 1.63 -15.01 10.18
N GLU A 95 2.26 -15.64 9.23
CA GLU A 95 3.40 -16.51 9.47
C GLU A 95 4.49 -16.37 8.40
N VAL A 96 5.65 -16.96 8.67
CA VAL A 96 6.80 -16.95 7.75
C VAL A 96 6.44 -17.50 6.37
N ALA A 97 5.55 -18.50 6.33
CA ALA A 97 5.11 -19.11 5.08
C ALA A 97 4.37 -18.11 4.19
N ASP A 98 3.50 -17.27 4.75
CA ASP A 98 2.76 -16.23 4.01
C ASP A 98 3.71 -15.21 3.38
N ALA A 99 4.61 -14.67 4.18
CA ALA A 99 5.60 -13.68 3.73
C ALA A 99 6.55 -14.27 2.66
N THR A 100 6.99 -15.52 2.88
CA THR A 100 7.84 -16.24 1.93
C THR A 100 7.10 -16.54 0.63
N LEU A 101 5.83 -16.94 0.70
CA LEU A 101 5.01 -17.19 -0.48
C LEU A 101 4.86 -15.92 -1.33
N LEU A 102 4.54 -14.79 -0.69
CA LEU A 102 4.44 -13.51 -1.38
C LEU A 102 5.78 -13.14 -2.05
N ARG A 103 6.91 -13.25 -1.33
CA ARG A 103 8.25 -13.02 -1.89
C ARG A 103 8.50 -13.89 -3.12
N ARG A 104 8.17 -15.19 -3.04
CA ARG A 104 8.39 -16.13 -4.15
C ARG A 104 7.53 -15.82 -5.37
N HIS A 105 6.31 -15.32 -5.18
CA HIS A 105 5.46 -14.90 -6.29
C HIS A 105 5.96 -13.63 -6.99
N VAL A 106 6.59 -12.72 -6.26
CA VAL A 106 7.10 -11.44 -6.80
C VAL A 106 8.47 -11.59 -7.45
N GLN A 107 9.32 -12.45 -6.94
CA GLN A 107 10.72 -12.57 -7.36
C GLN A 107 10.95 -13.65 -8.43
N PHE A 108 11.96 -13.43 -9.28
CA PHE A 108 12.42 -14.44 -10.24
C PHE A 108 13.26 -15.53 -9.56
N PRO A 109 13.42 -16.71 -10.20
CA PRO A 109 14.40 -17.70 -9.76
C PRO A 109 15.82 -17.10 -9.68
N PRO A 110 16.69 -17.57 -8.76
CA PRO A 110 16.48 -18.67 -7.82
C PRO A 110 15.72 -18.30 -6.53
N VAL A 111 15.42 -17.02 -6.29
CA VAL A 111 14.76 -16.52 -5.07
C VAL A 111 13.27 -16.86 -5.05
N GLY A 112 12.63 -16.79 -6.19
CA GLY A 112 11.19 -17.00 -6.34
C GLY A 112 10.80 -17.86 -7.54
N TRP A 113 9.55 -17.76 -7.92
CA TRP A 113 8.92 -18.60 -8.95
C TRP A 113 8.34 -17.79 -10.12
N ARG A 114 8.55 -16.48 -10.12
CA ARG A 114 8.00 -15.62 -11.17
C ARG A 114 8.47 -16.10 -12.53
N SER A 115 7.53 -16.33 -13.46
CA SER A 115 7.86 -16.65 -14.85
C SER A 115 8.37 -15.42 -15.59
N VAL A 116 9.20 -15.65 -16.60
CA VAL A 116 9.85 -14.57 -17.34
C VAL A 116 9.12 -14.33 -18.65
N SER A 117 8.73 -13.08 -18.85
CA SER A 117 8.32 -12.53 -20.15
C SER A 117 8.89 -11.12 -20.30
N THR A 118 9.52 -10.83 -21.41
CA THR A 118 9.98 -9.48 -21.76
C THR A 118 8.99 -8.75 -22.69
N ALA A 119 7.94 -9.45 -23.16
CA ALA A 119 6.91 -8.88 -24.03
C ALA A 119 5.88 -8.03 -23.24
N ASN A 120 6.38 -7.21 -22.32
CA ASN A 120 5.62 -6.29 -21.47
C ASN A 120 6.32 -4.94 -21.38
N ARG A 121 5.69 -3.96 -20.71
CA ARG A 121 6.21 -2.59 -20.60
C ARG A 121 7.60 -2.55 -19.94
N GLY A 122 7.82 -3.29 -18.86
CA GLY A 122 9.11 -3.32 -18.14
C GLY A 122 10.25 -3.87 -19.00
N GLY A 123 9.94 -4.76 -19.94
CA GLY A 123 10.88 -5.29 -20.93
C GLY A 123 10.90 -4.50 -22.25
N GLU A 124 10.23 -3.34 -22.31
CA GLU A 124 10.07 -2.53 -23.53
C GLU A 124 9.64 -3.38 -24.73
N TYR A 125 8.70 -4.32 -24.46
CA TYR A 125 8.18 -5.27 -25.45
C TYR A 125 9.27 -6.08 -26.17
N GLY A 126 10.29 -6.50 -25.43
CA GLY A 126 11.38 -7.34 -25.89
C GLY A 126 12.66 -6.58 -26.27
N ASN A 127 12.70 -5.25 -26.12
CA ASN A 127 13.87 -4.44 -26.47
C ASN A 127 14.91 -4.31 -25.33
N VAL A 128 14.54 -4.66 -24.09
CA VAL A 128 15.49 -4.70 -22.97
C VAL A 128 16.18 -6.06 -22.91
N PRO A 129 17.52 -6.12 -22.81
CA PRO A 129 18.23 -7.37 -22.61
C PRO A 129 17.72 -8.11 -21.36
N LEU A 130 17.55 -9.43 -21.46
CA LEU A 130 16.95 -10.26 -20.42
C LEU A 130 17.62 -10.07 -19.04
N SER A 131 18.94 -10.03 -18.99
CA SER A 131 19.70 -9.85 -17.73
C SER A 131 19.39 -8.49 -17.07
N ALA A 132 19.32 -7.42 -17.86
CA ALA A 132 18.99 -6.09 -17.36
C ALA A 132 17.53 -6.02 -16.88
N TYR A 133 16.60 -6.63 -17.62
CA TYR A 133 15.20 -6.76 -17.22
C TYR A 133 15.05 -7.48 -15.87
N LEU A 134 15.65 -8.66 -15.73
CA LEU A 134 15.57 -9.45 -14.49
C LEU A 134 16.13 -8.67 -13.30
N THR A 135 17.32 -8.09 -13.43
CA THR A 135 17.97 -7.29 -12.37
C THR A 135 17.13 -6.06 -12.01
N GLY A 136 16.63 -5.34 -13.00
CA GLY A 136 15.81 -4.17 -12.81
C GLY A 136 14.52 -4.48 -12.06
N MET A 137 13.77 -5.48 -12.51
CA MET A 137 12.50 -5.86 -11.89
C MET A 137 12.68 -6.44 -10.49
N GLN A 138 13.74 -7.23 -10.25
CA GLN A 138 14.02 -7.83 -8.94
C GLN A 138 14.33 -6.79 -7.87
N THR A 139 14.93 -5.67 -8.27
CA THR A 139 15.29 -4.59 -7.35
C THR A 139 14.23 -3.51 -7.22
N ALA A 140 13.30 -3.41 -8.18
CA ALA A 140 12.31 -2.32 -8.22
C ALA A 140 10.99 -2.66 -7.53
N VAL A 141 10.53 -3.92 -7.62
CA VAL A 141 9.20 -4.33 -7.14
C VAL A 141 9.21 -4.56 -5.63
N LEU A 142 8.27 -3.92 -4.92
CA LEU A 142 8.08 -4.05 -3.47
C LEU A 142 7.27 -5.30 -3.12
N VAL A 143 7.68 -5.93 -2.01
CA VAL A 143 6.95 -6.99 -1.32
C VAL A 143 6.43 -6.40 -0.01
N VAL A 144 5.12 -6.16 0.07
CA VAL A 144 4.48 -5.52 1.22
C VAL A 144 3.60 -6.52 1.95
N GLY A 145 3.91 -6.83 3.21
CA GLY A 145 3.08 -7.69 4.06
C GLY A 145 2.29 -6.86 5.06
N GLN A 146 0.97 -7.06 5.14
CA GLN A 146 0.11 -6.37 6.10
C GLN A 146 -0.04 -7.22 7.37
N LEU A 147 0.37 -6.67 8.50
CA LEU A 147 0.40 -7.29 9.81
C LEU A 147 -0.73 -6.68 10.63
N GLU A 148 -1.82 -7.40 10.79
CA GLU A 148 -3.09 -6.87 11.32
C GLU A 148 -3.88 -7.87 12.16
N THR A 149 -3.24 -8.99 12.52
CA THR A 149 -3.84 -10.02 13.36
C THR A 149 -3.01 -10.26 14.62
N ARG A 150 -3.65 -10.57 15.76
CA ARG A 150 -2.95 -10.89 17.01
C ARG A 150 -2.28 -12.27 16.97
N GLU A 151 -2.80 -13.19 16.16
CA GLU A 151 -2.30 -14.55 16.00
C GLU A 151 -1.22 -14.62 14.92
N GLY A 152 -0.26 -15.51 15.15
CA GLY A 152 0.89 -15.67 14.24
C GLY A 152 2.02 -14.68 14.52
N HIS A 153 2.71 -14.25 13.48
CA HIS A 153 3.80 -13.28 13.44
C HIS A 153 5.04 -13.64 14.29
N ARG A 154 5.09 -14.80 14.94
CA ARG A 154 6.26 -15.15 15.77
C ARG A 154 7.05 -16.30 15.17
N PRO A 155 8.39 -16.18 15.14
CA PRO A 155 9.16 -14.99 15.54
C PRO A 155 9.02 -13.87 14.52
N PHE A 156 8.80 -12.63 14.96
CA PHE A 156 8.59 -11.47 14.08
C PHE A 156 9.74 -11.28 13.08
N ASP A 157 10.99 -11.43 13.52
CA ASP A 157 12.15 -11.28 12.64
C ASP A 157 12.04 -12.18 11.40
N ALA A 158 11.69 -13.45 11.58
CA ALA A 158 11.56 -14.40 10.48
C ALA A 158 10.39 -14.07 9.52
N VAL A 159 9.30 -13.51 10.04
CA VAL A 159 8.16 -13.07 9.22
C VAL A 159 8.52 -11.82 8.42
N LEU A 160 9.32 -10.91 9.00
CA LEU A 160 9.69 -9.64 8.36
C LEU A 160 10.79 -9.79 7.33
N GLU A 161 11.71 -10.73 7.50
CA GLU A 161 12.86 -10.94 6.61
C GLU A 161 12.48 -11.09 5.12
N PRO A 162 11.40 -11.80 4.72
CA PRO A 162 10.98 -11.85 3.33
C PRO A 162 10.28 -10.58 2.84
N LEU A 163 10.00 -9.59 3.67
CA LEU A 163 9.25 -8.39 3.31
C LEU A 163 10.18 -7.19 3.07
N ASP A 164 9.82 -6.33 2.13
CA ASP A 164 10.44 -5.02 1.98
C ASP A 164 9.76 -3.99 2.89
N VAL A 165 8.45 -4.14 3.06
CA VAL A 165 7.62 -3.30 3.93
C VAL A 165 6.74 -4.16 4.82
N ALA A 166 6.79 -3.91 6.12
CA ALA A 166 5.83 -4.39 7.11
C ALA A 166 4.76 -3.30 7.32
N PHE A 167 3.58 -3.53 6.77
CA PHE A 167 2.46 -2.58 6.86
C PHE A 167 1.55 -2.96 8.03
N ILE A 168 1.41 -2.07 9.00
CA ILE A 168 0.52 -2.28 10.14
C ILE A 168 -0.86 -1.73 9.83
N GLY A 169 -1.89 -2.58 9.97
CA GLY A 169 -3.31 -2.22 9.95
C GLY A 169 -3.82 -1.95 11.37
N PRO A 170 -3.71 -0.73 11.91
CA PRO A 170 -3.99 -0.48 13.33
C PRO A 170 -5.46 -0.71 13.70
N ALA A 171 -6.39 -0.46 12.79
CA ALA A 171 -7.82 -0.66 13.02
C ALA A 171 -8.15 -2.16 13.11
N ASP A 172 -7.69 -2.94 12.13
CA ASP A 172 -7.95 -4.39 12.08
C ASP A 172 -7.29 -5.08 13.26
N LEU A 173 -6.07 -4.69 13.61
CA LEU A 173 -5.35 -5.20 14.78
C LEU A 173 -6.12 -4.88 16.08
N SER A 174 -6.65 -3.66 16.24
CA SER A 174 -7.47 -3.29 17.39
C SER A 174 -8.75 -4.10 17.49
N VAL A 175 -9.42 -4.34 16.35
CA VAL A 175 -10.61 -5.20 16.29
C VAL A 175 -10.28 -6.63 16.69
N ASP A 176 -9.16 -7.19 16.20
CA ASP A 176 -8.76 -8.56 16.50
C ASP A 176 -8.35 -8.76 17.98
N TYR A 177 -7.89 -7.70 18.65
CA TYR A 177 -7.67 -7.67 20.10
C TYR A 177 -8.95 -7.41 20.92
N GLY A 178 -10.12 -7.17 20.29
CA GLY A 178 -11.34 -6.74 20.98
C GLY A 178 -11.24 -5.33 21.56
N ALA A 179 -10.29 -4.54 21.08
CA ALA A 179 -10.01 -3.16 21.51
C ALA A 179 -10.55 -2.14 20.48
N VAL A 180 -11.79 -2.34 20.01
CA VAL A 180 -12.43 -1.48 19.01
C VAL A 180 -12.37 -0.02 19.45
N ASP A 181 -11.95 0.87 18.54
CA ASP A 181 -11.74 2.31 18.77
C ASP A 181 -10.73 2.67 19.87
N ARG A 182 -9.90 1.71 20.31
CA ARG A 182 -8.86 1.90 21.32
C ARG A 182 -7.48 1.49 20.78
N PRO A 183 -6.89 2.24 19.84
CA PRO A 183 -5.57 1.92 19.27
C PRO A 183 -4.44 2.05 20.30
N ASP A 184 -4.68 2.69 21.43
CA ASP A 184 -3.81 2.85 22.60
C ASP A 184 -3.97 1.75 23.66
N ASP A 185 -4.79 0.71 23.38
CA ASP A 185 -4.89 -0.46 24.25
C ASP A 185 -3.50 -1.09 24.47
N PRO A 186 -3.11 -1.37 25.73
CA PRO A 186 -1.77 -1.87 26.02
C PRO A 186 -1.36 -3.12 25.23
N SER A 187 -2.31 -4.00 24.92
CA SER A 187 -2.04 -5.22 24.15
C SER A 187 -1.73 -4.90 22.69
N VAL A 188 -2.46 -3.94 22.08
CA VAL A 188 -2.22 -3.46 20.72
C VAL A 188 -0.88 -2.75 20.64
N VAL A 189 -0.61 -1.83 21.57
CA VAL A 189 0.66 -1.09 21.65
C VAL A 189 1.84 -2.04 21.81
N ALA A 190 1.75 -3.02 22.72
CA ALA A 190 2.82 -4.00 22.92
C ALA A 190 3.08 -4.85 21.67
N HIS A 191 2.02 -5.22 20.92
CA HIS A 191 2.16 -5.96 19.67
C HIS A 191 2.85 -5.13 18.59
N VAL A 192 2.40 -3.89 18.37
CA VAL A 192 3.00 -2.96 17.42
C VAL A 192 4.47 -2.71 17.75
N SER A 193 4.79 -2.42 19.03
CA SER A 193 6.17 -2.20 19.47
C SER A 193 7.07 -3.42 19.24
N ALA A 194 6.54 -4.63 19.40
CA ALA A 194 7.31 -5.84 19.11
C ALA A 194 7.64 -5.99 17.61
N ILE A 195 6.71 -5.60 16.72
CA ILE A 195 6.95 -5.54 15.26
C ILE A 195 7.99 -4.45 14.94
N GLU A 196 7.86 -3.26 15.52
CA GLU A 196 8.80 -2.15 15.30
C GLU A 196 10.24 -2.53 15.70
N LEU A 197 10.40 -3.18 16.85
CA LEU A 197 11.70 -3.69 17.30
C LEU A 197 12.28 -4.73 16.34
N ALA A 198 11.46 -5.65 15.84
CA ALA A 198 11.89 -6.64 14.86
C ALA A 198 12.25 -5.97 13.52
N ALA A 199 11.47 -5.00 13.06
CA ALA A 199 11.76 -4.23 11.84
C ALA A 199 13.11 -3.49 11.94
N GLY A 200 13.42 -2.93 13.12
CA GLY A 200 14.73 -2.33 13.38
C GLY A 200 15.89 -3.31 13.27
N ARG A 201 15.69 -4.59 13.63
CA ARG A 201 16.73 -5.64 13.51
C ARG A 201 16.88 -6.18 12.10
N THR A 202 15.77 -6.35 11.38
CA THR A 202 15.76 -6.90 10.00
C THR A 202 16.03 -5.85 8.93
N GLY A 203 15.90 -4.56 9.26
CA GLY A 203 15.98 -3.47 8.29
C GLY A 203 14.71 -3.34 7.43
N THR A 204 13.61 -4.01 7.79
CA THR A 204 12.34 -3.95 7.08
C THR A 204 11.71 -2.57 7.28
N ILE A 205 11.21 -1.97 6.20
CA ILE A 205 10.57 -0.66 6.23
C ILE A 205 9.22 -0.76 6.93
N MET A 206 8.96 0.13 7.89
CA MET A 206 7.65 0.23 8.52
C MET A 206 6.67 1.02 7.68
N GLY A 207 5.47 0.47 7.53
CA GLY A 207 4.34 1.13 6.87
C GLY A 207 3.10 1.15 7.76
N THR A 208 2.19 2.11 7.55
CA THR A 208 0.93 2.20 8.28
C THR A 208 -0.15 2.96 7.51
N PHE A 209 -1.39 2.79 7.96
CA PHE A 209 -2.54 3.57 7.54
C PHE A 209 -2.87 4.63 8.59
N VAL A 210 -3.13 5.85 8.13
CA VAL A 210 -3.56 6.96 8.96
C VAL A 210 -4.72 7.71 8.32
N THR A 211 -5.48 8.45 9.13
CA THR A 211 -6.70 9.14 8.67
C THR A 211 -6.55 10.66 8.57
N SER A 212 -5.42 11.22 9.08
CA SER A 212 -5.20 12.68 9.06
C SER A 212 -3.73 13.04 8.84
N PRO A 213 -3.44 14.26 8.39
CA PRO A 213 -2.07 14.77 8.25
C PRO A 213 -1.29 14.79 9.56
N GLU A 214 -1.94 15.04 10.69
CA GLU A 214 -1.31 15.06 12.02
C GLU A 214 -0.80 13.67 12.38
N ARG A 215 -1.64 12.64 12.19
CA ARG A 215 -1.26 11.24 12.41
C ARG A 215 -0.15 10.80 11.45
N ALA A 216 -0.17 11.31 10.20
CA ALA A 216 0.92 11.04 9.25
C ALA A 216 2.26 11.62 9.73
N ARG A 217 2.25 12.83 10.32
CA ARG A 217 3.45 13.45 10.90
C ARG A 217 3.98 12.62 12.07
N THR A 218 3.11 12.22 13.00
CA THR A 218 3.49 11.35 14.12
C THR A 218 4.10 10.03 13.63
N ALA A 219 3.54 9.43 12.57
CA ALA A 219 4.10 8.21 11.98
C ALA A 219 5.51 8.45 11.39
N VAL A 220 5.74 9.58 10.72
CA VAL A 220 7.09 9.95 10.24
C VAL A 220 8.07 10.09 11.39
N GLU A 221 7.69 10.79 12.46
CA GLU A 221 8.51 10.97 13.67
C GLU A 221 8.84 9.64 14.35
N ALA A 222 7.93 8.67 14.29
CA ALA A 222 8.13 7.29 14.75
C ALA A 222 8.96 6.41 13.78
N GLY A 223 9.43 6.97 12.64
CA GLY A 223 10.30 6.26 11.69
C GLY A 223 9.57 5.48 10.60
N TYR A 224 8.25 5.61 10.48
CA TYR A 224 7.51 5.00 9.40
C TYR A 224 7.81 5.71 8.07
N ARG A 225 7.94 4.92 7.00
CA ARG A 225 8.28 5.48 5.68
C ARG A 225 7.24 5.19 4.61
N TYR A 226 6.47 4.13 4.72
CA TYR A 226 5.39 3.79 3.79
C TYR A 226 4.05 4.17 4.44
N ILE A 227 3.53 5.39 4.18
CA ILE A 227 2.39 5.95 4.91
C ILE A 227 1.21 6.13 3.96
N ALA A 228 0.14 5.35 4.16
CA ALA A 228 -1.11 5.47 3.43
C ALA A 228 -2.08 6.39 4.21
N VAL A 229 -2.53 7.48 3.57
CA VAL A 229 -3.42 8.49 4.19
C VAL A 229 -4.82 8.38 3.61
N GLY A 230 -5.75 7.80 4.35
CA GLY A 230 -7.15 7.67 3.97
C GLY A 230 -7.38 7.00 2.61
N SER A 231 -8.50 7.33 1.99
CA SER A 231 -8.80 7.00 0.58
C SER A 231 -9.43 8.22 -0.11
N GLU A 232 -9.45 8.21 -1.44
CA GLU A 232 -10.14 9.25 -2.20
C GLU A 232 -11.63 9.32 -1.83
N LEU A 233 -12.29 8.18 -1.65
CA LEU A 233 -13.70 8.14 -1.24
C LEU A 233 -13.95 8.76 0.12
N SER A 234 -13.10 8.48 1.11
CA SER A 234 -13.26 9.04 2.46
C SER A 234 -13.08 10.56 2.47
N ARG A 235 -12.11 11.07 1.71
CA ARG A 235 -11.89 12.52 1.57
C ARG A 235 -13.02 13.20 0.82
N MET A 236 -13.47 12.62 -0.30
CA MET A 236 -14.62 13.13 -1.07
C MET A 236 -15.88 13.19 -0.20
N ALA A 237 -16.21 12.11 0.49
CA ALA A 237 -17.37 12.07 1.38
C ALA A 237 -17.29 13.13 2.50
N SER A 238 -16.11 13.33 3.09
CA SER A 238 -15.89 14.34 4.12
C SER A 238 -16.03 15.76 3.55
N SER A 239 -15.45 16.02 2.38
CA SER A 239 -15.53 17.31 1.68
C SER A 239 -16.98 17.68 1.35
N GLU A 240 -17.73 16.75 0.75
CA GLU A 240 -19.13 16.97 0.37
C GLU A 240 -20.04 17.19 1.58
N ARG A 241 -19.86 16.40 2.66
CA ARG A 241 -20.59 16.63 3.92
C ARG A 241 -20.29 18.01 4.48
N GLY A 242 -19.03 18.43 4.49
CA GLY A 242 -18.63 19.77 4.96
C GLY A 242 -19.24 20.89 4.10
N LEU A 243 -19.29 20.73 2.78
CA LEU A 243 -19.92 21.68 1.87
C LEU A 243 -21.42 21.82 2.17
N VAL A 244 -22.14 20.70 2.22
CA VAL A 244 -23.59 20.70 2.48
C VAL A 244 -23.92 21.30 3.84
N LEU A 245 -23.10 21.01 4.88
CA LEU A 245 -23.28 21.58 6.21
C LEU A 245 -23.17 23.11 6.18
N ARG A 246 -22.13 23.65 5.53
CA ARG A 246 -21.94 25.11 5.37
C ARG A 246 -23.11 25.75 4.62
N LEU A 247 -23.61 25.12 3.55
CA LEU A 247 -24.78 25.65 2.81
C LEU A 247 -26.06 25.67 3.66
N LYS A 248 -26.29 24.64 4.48
CA LYS A 248 -27.45 24.60 5.39
C LYS A 248 -27.36 25.62 6.53
N THR A 249 -26.13 25.89 7.01
CA THR A 249 -25.89 26.88 8.06
C THR A 249 -26.11 28.30 7.52
N ALA A 250 -25.59 28.58 6.31
CA ALA A 250 -25.83 29.89 5.64
C ALA A 250 -27.32 30.20 5.38
N LYS A 251 -28.12 29.16 5.07
CA LYS A 251 -29.60 29.33 4.95
C LYS A 251 -30.27 29.73 6.25
N ARG A 252 -29.78 29.28 7.40
CA ARG A 252 -30.37 29.60 8.71
C ARG A 252 -30.03 31.01 9.21
N SER A 253 -28.85 31.52 8.83
CA SER A 253 -28.47 32.90 9.16
C SER A 253 -29.09 33.97 8.24
N GLY A 254 -29.55 33.60 7.04
CA GLY A 254 -30.21 34.50 6.10
C GLY A 254 -31.72 34.62 6.23
N VAL A 255 -32.38 33.95 7.22
CA VAL A 255 -33.86 33.98 7.46
C VAL A 255 -34.20 34.77 8.70
N ALA A 256 -33.29 35.52 9.29
CA ALA A 256 -33.53 36.30 10.50
C ALA A 256 -33.75 37.82 10.26
N ASP A 257 -33.97 38.25 9.00
CA ASP A 257 -34.34 39.62 8.70
C ASP A 257 -35.29 39.67 7.48
N VAL A 258 -36.58 39.35 7.69
CA VAL A 258 -37.74 39.95 6.98
C VAL A 258 -38.96 39.87 7.90
#